data_ec0e86b3c7500e2dac3745264a21eff6
#
_entry.id   ec0e86b3c7500e2dac3745264a21eff6
#
_cell.length_a   1.000
_cell.length_b   1.000
_cell.length_c   1.000
_cell.angle_alpha   90.00
_cell.angle_beta   90.00
_cell.angle_gamma   90.00
#
_symmetry.space_group_name_H-M   'P 1'
#
loop_
_entity.id
_entity.type
_entity.pdbx_description
1 polymer ?
#
loop_
_entity_poly.entity_id
_entity_poly.type
_entity_poly.pdbx_seq_one_letter_code
_entity_poly.pdbx_strand_id
1 'polypeptide(L)'
;GIRDSSTSRGLGDVYKRQPLPGATILIVGTNNGTTTDFDGNFTIEASQGDVLVVSFVGYTTQEVPVEGDQLTISLALGNLLEEVIVTTGYGTQSKRDITGAVTTVEADELLSVPATTFSQQLQGRAAGVTITNDATPGGEATVRIRGFGTIGNNDPLYVIDGVPTTSPGNINPNDIESLQILKDASAASIYGARAANGVIVVTTKRGKVGSTQVSYNAYYGWQNVPNDLNTPAMNAAELGEYLYLADYYAGKTPSHGQYGFSGTPENPQISIPNYVFPSGANSVDESLYSLTPDNIYAITRSADTNWWQTLTAQAPITNHQIQASGANEKSQYAFTANYFSQDSPVVFVGYERATIRLNSSTKVLNDRLTLGENFSLSLDNRKGGYGNNSEQNAVSGSYKHHPLLPVYDISGPGGNPYGGFSGSRGLNLGNNFNPYASLSRNQDDRSKRFRALGNVFAEARIADKVTAKTSFGFDVVGRRYLDINRPQPEYVEGNFITVSY
;
A
#
# COMPACT_ATOMS: atom_id res chain seq x y z
N GLY A 1 49.26 4.25 -49.41
CA GLY A 1 48.81 3.40 -48.33
C GLY A 1 49.68 3.70 -47.12
N ILE A 2 49.23 4.59 -46.28
CA ILE A 2 49.84 4.86 -44.96
C ILE A 2 49.20 3.85 -44.03
N ARG A 3 49.95 2.92 -43.50
CA ARG A 3 49.53 2.05 -42.39
C ARG A 3 49.80 2.82 -41.11
N ASP A 4 48.77 3.46 -40.56
CA ASP A 4 48.82 4.00 -39.21
C ASP A 4 48.60 2.87 -38.23
N SER A 5 49.66 2.38 -37.61
CA SER A 5 49.62 1.50 -36.48
C SER A 5 49.72 2.32 -35.20
N SER A 6 48.64 2.50 -34.50
CA SER A 6 48.63 3.14 -33.19
C SER A 6 49.13 2.11 -32.13
N THR A 7 50.24 2.42 -31.49
CA THR A 7 50.78 1.60 -30.39
C THR A 7 50.41 2.29 -29.07
N SER A 8 49.53 1.68 -28.28
CA SER A 8 49.16 2.31 -26.99
C SER A 8 49.94 1.64 -25.84
N ARG A 9 50.39 2.45 -24.89
CA ARG A 9 51.03 1.97 -23.66
C ARG A 9 50.06 2.09 -22.48
N GLY A 10 49.71 0.95 -21.90
CA GLY A 10 49.28 0.84 -20.52
C GLY A 10 47.78 1.00 -20.28
N LEU A 11 47.10 -0.15 -20.11
CA LEU A 11 45.77 -0.20 -19.52
C LEU A 11 45.91 -0.53 -18.03
N GLY A 12 45.44 0.34 -17.15
CA GLY A 12 45.59 0.23 -15.72
C GLY A 12 44.30 0.50 -14.92
N ASP A 13 44.28 0.06 -13.67
CA ASP A 13 43.25 0.36 -12.70
C ASP A 13 43.40 1.83 -12.20
N VAL A 14 42.32 2.58 -12.17
CA VAL A 14 42.28 3.98 -11.69
C VAL A 14 42.79 4.14 -10.26
N TYR A 15 42.51 3.14 -9.39
CA TYR A 15 42.83 3.20 -7.96
C TYR A 15 44.19 2.61 -7.59
N LYS A 16 44.61 1.53 -8.26
CA LYS A 16 45.84 0.81 -7.91
C LYS A 16 46.99 1.02 -8.87
N ARG A 17 46.74 1.64 -10.04
CA ARG A 17 47.71 1.82 -11.13
C ARG A 17 48.42 0.52 -11.55
N GLN A 18 47.68 -0.60 -11.46
CA GLN A 18 48.16 -1.92 -11.87
C GLN A 18 47.77 -2.19 -13.32
N PRO A 19 48.64 -2.85 -14.12
CA PRO A 19 48.29 -3.27 -15.46
C PRO A 19 47.13 -4.29 -15.42
N LEU A 20 46.24 -4.23 -16.42
CA LEU A 20 45.10 -5.14 -16.57
C LEU A 20 45.35 -6.09 -17.75
N PRO A 21 45.93 -7.29 -17.52
CA PRO A 21 46.15 -8.27 -18.57
C PRO A 21 44.85 -8.97 -18.99
N GLY A 22 44.67 -9.18 -20.30
CA GLY A 22 43.50 -9.84 -20.87
C GLY A 22 42.24 -8.96 -20.99
N ALA A 23 42.39 -7.63 -20.86
CA ALA A 23 41.29 -6.72 -21.17
C ALA A 23 40.98 -6.71 -22.67
N THR A 24 39.75 -6.70 -23.07
CA THR A 24 39.28 -6.71 -24.45
C THR A 24 39.09 -5.31 -24.98
N ILE A 25 39.66 -4.99 -26.12
CA ILE A 25 39.52 -3.73 -26.84
C ILE A 25 38.91 -4.03 -28.20
N LEU A 26 37.80 -3.33 -28.53
CA LEU A 26 37.07 -3.51 -29.79
C LEU A 26 36.76 -2.17 -30.42
N ILE A 27 36.87 -2.05 -31.74
CA ILE A 27 36.42 -0.85 -32.45
C ILE A 27 34.90 -0.90 -32.64
N VAL A 28 34.20 0.14 -32.20
CA VAL A 28 32.74 0.25 -32.32
C VAL A 28 32.28 0.04 -33.77
N GLY A 29 31.30 -0.84 -33.98
CA GLY A 29 30.73 -1.12 -35.32
C GLY A 29 31.59 -2.02 -36.20
N THR A 30 32.66 -2.59 -35.70
CA THR A 30 33.52 -3.54 -36.43
C THR A 30 33.77 -4.83 -35.63
N ASN A 31 34.35 -5.86 -36.28
CA ASN A 31 34.83 -7.06 -35.61
C ASN A 31 36.34 -6.99 -35.33
N ASN A 32 36.94 -5.80 -35.48
CA ASN A 32 38.38 -5.61 -35.24
C ASN A 32 38.61 -5.37 -33.74
N GLY A 33 39.37 -6.24 -33.10
CA GLY A 33 39.65 -6.15 -31.66
C GLY A 33 40.94 -6.83 -31.28
N THR A 34 41.42 -6.50 -30.09
CA THR A 34 42.65 -7.05 -29.49
C THR A 34 42.47 -7.24 -27.99
N THR A 35 43.44 -7.87 -27.34
CA THR A 35 43.49 -8.00 -25.87
C THR A 35 44.84 -7.49 -25.36
N THR A 36 44.85 -7.04 -24.11
CA THR A 36 46.07 -6.60 -23.43
C THR A 36 46.98 -7.77 -23.06
N ASP A 37 48.28 -7.55 -23.12
CA ASP A 37 49.31 -8.47 -22.65
C ASP A 37 49.46 -8.45 -21.11
N PHE A 38 50.47 -9.19 -20.56
CA PHE A 38 50.70 -9.27 -19.12
C PHE A 38 51.09 -7.93 -18.46
N ASP A 39 51.66 -7.00 -19.25
CA ASP A 39 52.01 -5.64 -18.80
C ASP A 39 50.91 -4.62 -19.06
N GLY A 40 49.73 -5.07 -19.54
CA GLY A 40 48.57 -4.21 -19.85
C GLY A 40 48.74 -3.44 -21.19
N ASN A 41 49.70 -3.77 -22.03
CA ASN A 41 49.88 -3.13 -23.33
C ASN A 41 49.00 -3.80 -24.39
N PHE A 42 48.60 -3.00 -25.36
CA PHE A 42 47.85 -3.51 -26.53
C PHE A 42 48.25 -2.76 -27.79
N THR A 43 48.01 -3.38 -28.93
CA THR A 43 48.17 -2.81 -30.25
C THR A 43 46.94 -3.09 -31.08
N ILE A 44 46.38 -2.08 -31.72
CA ILE A 44 45.18 -2.24 -32.57
C ILE A 44 45.30 -1.34 -33.79
N GLU A 45 44.88 -1.80 -34.95
CA GLU A 45 44.80 -0.99 -36.16
C GLU A 45 43.50 -0.21 -36.16
N ALA A 46 43.56 1.09 -35.93
CA ALA A 46 42.40 1.99 -35.87
C ALA A 46 42.73 3.30 -36.60
N SER A 47 41.70 4.00 -37.08
CA SER A 47 41.80 5.30 -37.70
C SER A 47 41.52 6.42 -36.68
N GLN A 48 42.08 7.60 -36.87
CA GLN A 48 41.79 8.73 -36.05
C GLN A 48 40.26 9.07 -36.11
N GLY A 49 39.62 9.12 -34.94
CA GLY A 49 38.18 9.32 -34.84
C GLY A 49 37.38 8.03 -34.58
N ASP A 50 37.98 6.83 -34.71
CA ASP A 50 37.36 5.60 -34.27
C ASP A 50 37.13 5.60 -32.75
N VAL A 51 36.13 4.89 -32.29
CA VAL A 51 35.85 4.73 -30.84
C VAL A 51 36.19 3.30 -30.42
N LEU A 52 37.04 3.19 -29.40
CA LEU A 52 37.43 1.90 -28.81
C LEU A 52 36.49 1.62 -27.62
N VAL A 53 35.85 0.46 -27.62
CA VAL A 53 35.17 -0.11 -26.45
C VAL A 53 36.16 -0.99 -25.70
N VAL A 54 36.47 -0.61 -24.48
CA VAL A 54 37.39 -1.33 -23.62
C VAL A 54 36.63 -1.97 -22.47
N SER A 55 36.75 -3.28 -22.33
CA SER A 55 36.04 -4.04 -21.30
C SER A 55 36.97 -5.05 -20.61
N PHE A 56 36.78 -5.21 -19.30
CA PHE A 56 37.45 -6.22 -18.50
C PHE A 56 36.50 -6.71 -17.38
N VAL A 57 36.62 -7.98 -17.03
CA VAL A 57 35.75 -8.59 -16.00
C VAL A 57 35.96 -7.88 -14.67
N GLY A 58 34.87 -7.35 -14.10
CA GLY A 58 34.89 -6.57 -12.84
C GLY A 58 35.18 -5.09 -13.00
N TYR A 59 35.25 -4.54 -14.21
CA TYR A 59 35.46 -3.14 -14.50
C TYR A 59 34.34 -2.56 -15.37
N THR A 60 34.11 -1.25 -15.26
CA THR A 60 33.14 -0.55 -16.10
C THR A 60 33.66 -0.45 -17.52
N THR A 61 32.88 -0.92 -18.49
CA THR A 61 33.18 -0.76 -19.91
C THR A 61 33.28 0.74 -20.24
N GLN A 62 34.32 1.12 -20.94
CA GLN A 62 34.57 2.53 -21.32
C GLN A 62 34.71 2.66 -22.83
N GLU A 63 34.12 3.69 -23.39
CA GLU A 63 34.31 4.12 -24.78
C GLU A 63 35.33 5.23 -24.82
N VAL A 64 36.38 5.06 -25.66
CA VAL A 64 37.50 6.02 -25.77
C VAL A 64 37.75 6.35 -27.24
N PRO A 65 37.64 7.60 -27.65
CA PRO A 65 37.96 7.99 -29.00
C PRO A 65 39.48 7.91 -29.27
N VAL A 66 39.86 7.49 -30.46
CA VAL A 66 41.25 7.47 -30.92
C VAL A 66 41.67 8.87 -31.36
N GLU A 67 42.45 9.54 -30.51
CA GLU A 67 42.93 10.93 -30.77
C GLU A 67 44.40 10.97 -31.23
N GLY A 68 45.12 9.86 -31.14
CA GLY A 68 46.55 9.80 -31.53
C GLY A 68 47.11 8.37 -31.46
N ASP A 69 48.42 8.27 -31.79
CA ASP A 69 49.13 6.97 -31.93
C ASP A 69 49.40 6.29 -30.57
N GLN A 70 49.26 6.98 -29.46
CA GLN A 70 49.43 6.42 -28.11
C GLN A 70 48.25 6.78 -27.21
N LEU A 71 47.62 5.80 -26.63
CA LEU A 71 46.50 5.94 -25.71
C LEU A 71 46.82 5.23 -24.39
N THR A 72 46.56 5.94 -23.28
CA THR A 72 46.57 5.34 -21.94
C THR A 72 45.14 5.34 -21.41
N ILE A 73 44.58 4.14 -21.17
CA ILE A 73 43.21 3.99 -20.75
C ILE A 73 43.20 3.46 -19.30
N SER A 74 42.39 4.10 -18.44
CA SER A 74 42.22 3.66 -17.06
C SER A 74 40.80 3.25 -16.83
N LEU A 75 40.55 1.99 -16.55
CA LEU A 75 39.23 1.47 -16.22
C LEU A 75 38.93 1.65 -14.73
N ALA A 76 37.75 2.19 -14.44
CA ALA A 76 37.20 2.17 -13.09
C ALA A 76 36.68 0.77 -12.75
N LEU A 77 36.86 0.33 -11.50
CA LEU A 77 36.20 -0.88 -11.01
C LEU A 77 34.71 -0.77 -11.33
N GLY A 78 34.21 -1.72 -12.10
CA GLY A 78 32.77 -1.83 -12.34
C GLY A 78 32.08 -2.08 -11.01
N ASN A 79 30.81 -1.71 -10.93
CA ASN A 79 29.99 -2.17 -9.84
C ASN A 79 30.05 -3.71 -9.87
N LEU A 80 30.92 -4.29 -9.07
CA LEU A 80 30.76 -5.67 -8.65
C LEU A 80 29.29 -5.78 -8.27
N LEU A 81 28.53 -6.69 -8.85
CA LEU A 81 27.16 -7.01 -8.44
C LEU A 81 27.13 -6.78 -6.93
N GLU A 82 26.43 -5.72 -6.48
CA GLU A 82 26.45 -5.36 -5.06
C GLU A 82 26.13 -6.63 -4.32
N GLU A 83 27.05 -7.09 -3.50
CA GLU A 83 26.87 -8.31 -2.73
C GLU A 83 25.62 -8.07 -1.89
N VAL A 84 24.56 -8.84 -2.15
CA VAL A 84 23.29 -8.67 -1.45
C VAL A 84 23.54 -8.95 0.03
N ILE A 85 23.70 -7.88 0.79
CA ILE A 85 23.90 -7.93 2.23
C ILE A 85 22.52 -8.12 2.87
N VAL A 86 22.37 -9.21 3.59
CA VAL A 86 21.15 -9.51 4.34
C VAL A 86 21.37 -9.12 5.79
N THR A 87 20.48 -8.32 6.33
CA THR A 87 20.46 -8.01 7.76
C THR A 87 19.85 -9.19 8.51
N THR A 88 20.66 -9.97 9.20
CA THR A 88 20.22 -11.08 10.03
C THR A 88 20.33 -10.67 11.50
N GLY A 89 19.20 -10.41 12.12
CA GLY A 89 19.14 -10.04 13.53
C GLY A 89 19.83 -8.71 13.86
N TYR A 90 20.93 -8.80 14.54
CA TYR A 90 21.72 -7.64 14.98
C TYR A 90 22.99 -7.43 14.14
N GLY A 91 23.19 -8.25 13.10
CA GLY A 91 24.34 -8.20 12.21
C GLY A 91 23.94 -8.23 10.73
N THR A 92 24.93 -8.03 9.87
CA THR A 92 24.78 -8.17 8.41
C THR A 92 25.63 -9.36 7.95
N GLN A 93 25.06 -10.18 7.08
CA GLN A 93 25.74 -11.32 6.45
C GLN A 93 25.53 -11.28 4.94
N SER A 94 26.49 -11.83 4.19
CA SER A 94 26.29 -12.06 2.78
C SER A 94 25.14 -13.06 2.55
N LYS A 95 24.30 -12.82 1.55
CA LYS A 95 23.21 -13.74 1.18
C LYS A 95 23.74 -15.16 0.91
N ARG A 96 24.98 -15.28 0.47
CA ARG A 96 25.66 -16.58 0.22
C ARG A 96 25.92 -17.38 1.50
N ASP A 97 26.09 -16.70 2.62
CA ASP A 97 26.45 -17.31 3.90
C ASP A 97 25.21 -17.72 4.71
N ILE A 98 24.01 -17.36 4.23
CA ILE A 98 22.75 -17.67 4.91
C ILE A 98 22.23 -19.01 4.42
N THR A 99 22.18 -19.98 5.31
CA THR A 99 21.68 -21.34 5.03
C THR A 99 20.16 -21.43 5.05
N GLY A 100 19.43 -20.40 5.53
CA GLY A 100 17.97 -20.33 5.61
C GLY A 100 17.31 -19.74 4.39
N ALA A 101 16.01 -20.04 4.16
CA ALA A 101 15.23 -19.44 3.09
C ALA A 101 14.90 -17.97 3.39
N VAL A 102 15.69 -17.07 2.79
CA VAL A 102 15.51 -15.62 2.86
C VAL A 102 15.10 -15.09 1.48
N THR A 103 14.04 -14.29 1.45
CA THR A 103 13.65 -13.54 0.25
C THR A 103 13.91 -12.06 0.50
N THR A 104 14.65 -11.42 -0.40
CA THR A 104 14.87 -9.97 -0.39
C THR A 104 14.00 -9.34 -1.48
N VAL A 105 13.35 -8.23 -1.15
CA VAL A 105 12.58 -7.39 -2.08
C VAL A 105 13.14 -5.98 -1.97
N GLU A 106 13.63 -5.45 -3.08
CA GLU A 106 14.25 -4.14 -3.14
C GLU A 106 13.21 -3.01 -3.29
N ALA A 107 13.62 -1.78 -2.98
CA ALA A 107 12.74 -0.61 -2.99
C ALA A 107 12.05 -0.40 -4.35
N ASP A 108 12.76 -0.55 -5.45
CA ASP A 108 12.24 -0.31 -6.80
C ASP A 108 11.11 -1.28 -7.16
N GLU A 109 11.20 -2.52 -6.69
CA GLU A 109 10.13 -3.50 -6.86
C GLU A 109 8.87 -3.09 -6.06
N LEU A 110 9.04 -2.56 -4.84
CA LEU A 110 7.92 -2.14 -3.99
C LEU A 110 7.20 -0.94 -4.57
N LEU A 111 7.94 0.08 -5.01
CA LEU A 111 7.40 1.38 -5.42
C LEU A 111 6.66 1.35 -6.76
N SER A 112 6.69 0.25 -7.49
CA SER A 112 6.00 0.12 -8.79
C SER A 112 4.47 0.17 -8.68
N VAL A 113 3.90 -0.01 -7.49
CA VAL A 113 2.45 0.05 -7.24
C VAL A 113 2.16 1.07 -6.15
N PRO A 114 1.37 2.12 -6.43
CA PRO A 114 0.89 3.03 -5.39
C PRO A 114 0.04 2.28 -4.37
N ALA A 115 0.45 2.27 -3.11
CA ALA A 115 -0.30 1.66 -2.03
C ALA A 115 -0.08 2.42 -0.72
N THR A 116 -1.05 2.33 0.18
CA THR A 116 -1.03 3.03 1.47
C THR A 116 0.05 2.47 2.39
N THR A 117 0.28 1.15 2.33
CA THR A 117 1.22 0.43 3.20
C THR A 117 2.19 -0.42 2.37
N PHE A 118 3.40 -0.64 2.89
CA PHE A 118 4.37 -1.52 2.22
C PHE A 118 3.91 -2.99 2.20
N SER A 119 3.09 -3.41 3.15
CA SER A 119 2.52 -4.75 3.15
C SER A 119 1.64 -5.00 1.92
N GLN A 120 0.87 -3.99 1.50
CA GLN A 120 0.10 -4.07 0.25
C GLN A 120 1.01 -4.15 -0.97
N GLN A 121 2.11 -3.40 -0.99
CA GLN A 121 3.09 -3.42 -2.09
C GLN A 121 3.84 -4.76 -2.19
N LEU A 122 3.95 -5.49 -1.10
CA LEU A 122 4.63 -6.80 -1.05
C LEU A 122 3.79 -7.92 -1.68
N GLN A 123 2.50 -7.71 -1.95
CA GLN A 123 1.59 -8.72 -2.50
C GLN A 123 2.11 -9.28 -3.84
N GLY A 124 2.21 -10.62 -3.95
CA GLY A 124 2.67 -11.30 -5.16
C GLY A 124 4.19 -11.27 -5.41
N ARG A 125 4.99 -10.60 -4.54
CA ARG A 125 6.43 -10.42 -4.75
C ARG A 125 7.31 -11.39 -3.96
N ALA A 126 6.75 -12.10 -3.00
CA ALA A 126 7.48 -13.05 -2.17
C ALA A 126 6.80 -14.42 -2.16
N ALA A 127 7.46 -15.44 -2.71
CA ALA A 127 6.94 -16.80 -2.69
C ALA A 127 6.69 -17.29 -1.25
N GLY A 128 5.55 -17.96 -1.00
CA GLY A 128 5.17 -18.45 0.33
C GLY A 128 4.72 -17.35 1.31
N VAL A 129 4.44 -16.13 0.83
CA VAL A 129 3.84 -15.04 1.58
C VAL A 129 2.46 -14.76 1.01
N THR A 130 1.44 -14.88 1.83
CA THR A 130 0.07 -14.54 1.46
C THR A 130 -0.30 -13.22 2.11
N ILE A 131 -0.88 -12.32 1.32
CA ILE A 131 -1.30 -10.99 1.77
C ILE A 131 -2.76 -10.80 1.43
N THR A 132 -3.57 -10.54 2.45
CA THR A 132 -4.97 -10.17 2.30
C THR A 132 -5.10 -8.69 2.63
N ASN A 133 -5.42 -7.90 1.62
CA ASN A 133 -5.57 -6.46 1.78
C ASN A 133 -6.88 -6.11 2.47
N ASP A 134 -6.83 -5.15 3.37
CA ASP A 134 -8.00 -4.42 3.83
C ASP A 134 -8.32 -3.33 2.79
N ALA A 135 -9.54 -3.36 2.25
CA ALA A 135 -10.00 -2.38 1.25
C ALA A 135 -10.24 -0.98 1.83
N THR A 136 -10.23 -0.83 3.15
CA THR A 136 -10.39 0.47 3.82
C THR A 136 -9.14 1.31 3.60
N PRO A 137 -9.25 2.60 3.23
CA PRO A 137 -8.10 3.49 3.16
C PRO A 137 -7.29 3.49 4.46
N GLY A 138 -5.97 3.32 4.35
CA GLY A 138 -5.10 3.16 5.51
C GLY A 138 -5.25 1.84 6.26
N GLY A 139 -6.01 0.88 5.73
CA GLY A 139 -6.17 -0.46 6.30
C GLY A 139 -4.86 -1.24 6.32
N GLU A 140 -4.61 -1.98 7.40
CA GLU A 140 -3.42 -2.82 7.52
C GLU A 140 -3.69 -4.15 6.81
N ALA A 141 -2.83 -4.53 5.86
CA ALA A 141 -2.93 -5.84 5.23
C ALA A 141 -2.55 -6.95 6.21
N THR A 142 -3.29 -8.03 6.19
CA THR A 142 -2.95 -9.25 6.91
C THR A 142 -1.87 -10.01 6.15
N VAL A 143 -0.72 -10.22 6.77
CA VAL A 143 0.42 -10.93 6.17
C VAL A 143 0.55 -12.30 6.83
N ARG A 144 0.72 -13.34 6.02
CA ARG A 144 0.98 -14.72 6.49
C ARG A 144 2.17 -15.29 5.75
N ILE A 145 3.12 -15.87 6.49
CA ILE A 145 4.29 -16.54 5.96
C ILE A 145 4.08 -18.05 6.12
N ARG A 146 4.03 -18.78 4.99
CA ARG A 146 3.80 -20.24 4.95
C ARG A 146 2.48 -20.70 5.59
N GLY A 147 1.48 -19.81 5.65
CA GLY A 147 0.13 -20.16 6.13
C GLY A 147 -0.07 -19.97 7.63
N PHE A 148 -0.81 -20.89 8.24
CA PHE A 148 -1.20 -20.84 9.65
C PHE A 148 -0.38 -21.86 10.45
N GLY A 149 0.36 -21.39 11.45
CA GLY A 149 1.15 -22.23 12.35
C GLY A 149 0.49 -22.48 13.70
N THR A 150 -0.55 -21.71 14.05
CA THR A 150 -1.26 -21.78 15.33
C THR A 150 -2.73 -21.38 15.18
N ILE A 151 -3.57 -21.78 16.11
CA ILE A 151 -4.96 -21.30 16.21
C ILE A 151 -5.06 -19.88 16.78
N GLY A 152 -3.96 -19.32 17.28
CA GLY A 152 -3.87 -17.96 17.82
C GLY A 152 -3.42 -16.93 16.77
N ASN A 153 -2.57 -15.99 17.19
CA ASN A 153 -2.01 -14.98 16.29
C ASN A 153 -0.96 -15.59 15.36
N ASN A 154 -1.16 -15.44 14.05
CA ASN A 154 -0.25 -15.91 13.00
C ASN A 154 0.45 -14.75 12.26
N ASP A 155 0.45 -13.54 12.84
CA ASP A 155 1.17 -12.41 12.26
C ASP A 155 2.68 -12.62 12.37
N PRO A 156 3.47 -12.25 11.33
CA PRO A 156 4.92 -12.27 11.42
C PRO A 156 5.43 -11.20 12.39
N LEU A 157 6.63 -11.39 12.91
CA LEU A 157 7.34 -10.34 13.62
C LEU A 157 7.90 -9.34 12.60
N TYR A 158 7.71 -8.06 12.83
CA TYR A 158 8.37 -7.01 12.06
C TYR A 158 9.59 -6.50 12.81
N VAL A 159 10.69 -6.29 12.11
CA VAL A 159 11.91 -5.69 12.68
C VAL A 159 12.30 -4.50 11.81
N ILE A 160 12.11 -3.30 12.33
CA ILE A 160 12.29 -2.05 11.58
C ILE A 160 13.57 -1.37 12.08
N ASP A 161 14.60 -1.33 11.23
CA ASP A 161 15.93 -0.84 11.58
C ASP A 161 16.46 -1.42 12.91
N GLY A 162 16.16 -2.71 13.16
CA GLY A 162 16.56 -3.42 14.36
C GLY A 162 15.60 -3.32 15.56
N VAL A 163 14.47 -2.61 15.43
CA VAL A 163 13.43 -2.52 16.47
C VAL A 163 12.33 -3.55 16.21
N PRO A 164 12.16 -4.58 17.08
CA PRO A 164 11.08 -5.54 16.93
C PRO A 164 9.72 -4.90 17.27
N THR A 165 8.72 -5.11 16.41
CA THR A 165 7.35 -4.63 16.60
C THR A 165 6.34 -5.66 16.08
N THR A 166 5.13 -5.65 16.63
CA THR A 166 4.05 -6.57 16.23
C THR A 166 3.19 -6.02 15.09
N SER A 167 3.32 -4.75 14.77
CA SER A 167 2.59 -4.11 13.66
C SER A 167 3.56 -3.41 12.73
N PRO A 168 3.44 -3.58 11.41
CA PRO A 168 4.24 -2.82 10.45
C PRO A 168 3.94 -1.32 10.56
N GLY A 169 2.74 -1.00 11.04
CA GLY A 169 2.31 0.37 11.28
C GLY A 169 2.35 1.24 10.03
N ASN A 170 2.49 2.54 10.25
CA ASN A 170 2.39 3.56 9.23
C ASN A 170 3.75 3.97 8.67
N ILE A 171 4.63 2.99 8.40
CA ILE A 171 5.88 3.27 7.71
C ILE A 171 5.55 3.72 6.29
N ASN A 172 6.12 4.85 5.89
CA ASN A 172 6.03 5.29 4.52
C ASN A 172 6.80 4.32 3.60
N PRO A 173 6.14 3.68 2.62
CA PRO A 173 6.82 2.75 1.71
C PRO A 173 8.03 3.38 0.99
N ASN A 174 7.98 4.67 0.71
CA ASN A 174 9.06 5.38 0.02
C ASN A 174 10.35 5.52 0.86
N ASP A 175 10.26 5.30 2.19
CA ASP A 175 11.42 5.35 3.09
C ASP A 175 12.15 4.00 3.15
N ILE A 176 11.60 2.94 2.57
CA ILE A 176 12.16 1.60 2.60
C ILE A 176 13.26 1.49 1.55
N GLU A 177 14.39 0.92 1.94
CA GLU A 177 15.49 0.54 1.06
C GLU A 177 15.37 -0.91 0.62
N SER A 178 15.10 -1.81 1.58
CA SER A 178 14.88 -3.23 1.31
C SER A 178 14.00 -3.89 2.36
N LEU A 179 13.32 -4.97 1.95
CA LEU A 179 12.58 -5.88 2.81
C LEU A 179 13.20 -7.27 2.72
N GLN A 180 13.43 -7.88 3.86
CA GLN A 180 13.94 -9.24 3.95
C GLN A 180 12.96 -10.10 4.72
N ILE A 181 12.58 -11.23 4.16
CA ILE A 181 11.59 -12.13 4.73
C ILE A 181 12.28 -13.41 5.14
N LEU A 182 12.40 -13.61 6.45
CA LEU A 182 12.99 -14.79 7.06
C LEU A 182 11.87 -15.81 7.27
N LYS A 183 11.85 -16.83 6.42
CA LYS A 183 10.76 -17.83 6.38
C LYS A 183 11.05 -19.06 7.21
N ASP A 184 12.33 -19.30 7.51
CA ASP A 184 12.79 -20.49 8.23
C ASP A 184 13.14 -20.18 9.68
N ALA A 185 12.86 -21.13 10.56
CA ALA A 185 13.17 -21.03 11.98
C ALA A 185 14.66 -20.79 12.26
N SER A 186 15.57 -21.34 11.43
CA SER A 186 17.01 -21.13 11.57
C SER A 186 17.40 -19.66 11.40
N ALA A 187 16.91 -19.00 10.36
CA ALA A 187 17.16 -17.57 10.11
C ALA A 187 16.44 -16.65 11.11
N ALA A 188 15.29 -17.09 11.62
CA ALA A 188 14.47 -16.34 12.56
C ALA A 188 14.82 -16.55 14.04
N SER A 189 15.64 -17.56 14.36
CA SER A 189 15.94 -18.02 15.73
C SER A 189 16.48 -16.94 16.66
N ILE A 190 17.25 -15.98 16.13
CA ILE A 190 17.83 -14.87 16.89
C ILE A 190 16.79 -13.93 17.49
N TYR A 191 15.55 -13.94 16.95
CA TYR A 191 14.43 -13.15 17.48
C TYR A 191 13.57 -13.92 18.50
N GLY A 192 13.97 -15.17 18.80
CA GLY A 192 13.31 -16.03 19.79
C GLY A 192 11.90 -16.48 19.39
N ALA A 193 11.08 -16.85 20.40
CA ALA A 193 9.75 -17.41 20.20
C ALA A 193 8.78 -16.48 19.42
N ARG A 194 9.00 -15.17 19.47
CA ARG A 194 8.17 -14.19 18.71
C ARG A 194 8.28 -14.34 17.19
N ALA A 195 9.33 -15.00 16.72
CA ALA A 195 9.59 -15.23 15.30
C ALA A 195 9.00 -16.54 14.76
N ALA A 196 8.19 -17.25 15.53
CA ALA A 196 7.61 -18.54 15.15
C ALA A 196 6.83 -18.49 13.83
N ASN A 197 6.19 -17.36 13.52
CA ASN A 197 5.43 -17.15 12.29
C ASN A 197 6.25 -16.47 11.18
N GLY A 198 7.58 -16.47 11.30
CA GLY A 198 8.50 -15.76 10.40
C GLY A 198 8.75 -14.31 10.81
N VAL A 199 9.73 -13.70 10.14
CA VAL A 199 10.16 -12.32 10.41
C VAL A 199 10.24 -11.53 9.13
N ILE A 200 9.75 -10.30 9.15
CA ILE A 200 9.93 -9.31 8.08
C ILE A 200 10.86 -8.22 8.61
N VAL A 201 12.09 -8.20 8.08
CA VAL A 201 13.08 -7.17 8.41
C VAL A 201 12.94 -6.04 7.40
N VAL A 202 12.73 -4.85 7.89
CA VAL A 202 12.59 -3.61 7.11
C VAL A 202 13.84 -2.77 7.32
N THR A 203 14.59 -2.54 6.27
CA THR A 203 15.72 -1.61 6.27
C THR A 203 15.29 -0.33 5.57
N THR A 204 15.58 0.81 6.19
CA THR A 204 15.19 2.09 5.62
C THR A 204 16.37 2.83 5.03
N LYS A 205 16.07 3.72 4.08
CA LYS A 205 17.05 4.51 3.31
C LYS A 205 18.00 5.29 4.22
N ARG A 206 19.27 5.28 3.86
CA ARG A 206 20.37 6.00 4.51
C ARG A 206 21.07 6.93 3.52
N GLY A 207 21.87 7.83 4.01
CA GLY A 207 22.72 8.69 3.16
C GLY A 207 23.77 7.86 2.42
N LYS A 208 23.95 8.10 1.13
CA LYS A 208 25.04 7.53 0.32
C LYS A 208 26.19 8.53 0.22
N VAL A 209 27.42 8.02 0.15
CA VAL A 209 28.62 8.87 0.03
C VAL A 209 28.53 9.76 -1.22
N GLY A 210 28.76 11.05 -1.04
CA GLY A 210 28.65 12.06 -2.07
C GLY A 210 28.12 13.38 -1.53
N SER A 211 27.85 14.33 -2.41
CA SER A 211 27.22 15.59 -2.06
C SER A 211 25.80 15.38 -1.55
N THR A 212 25.35 16.28 -0.67
CA THR A 212 23.93 16.29 -0.22
C THR A 212 22.99 16.37 -1.41
N GLN A 213 22.07 15.42 -1.47
CA GLN A 213 21.01 15.39 -2.47
C GLN A 213 19.68 15.73 -1.82
N VAL A 214 18.94 16.62 -2.45
CA VAL A 214 17.56 16.95 -2.06
C VAL A 214 16.66 16.55 -3.21
N SER A 215 15.63 15.75 -2.91
CA SER A 215 14.63 15.33 -3.89
C SER A 215 13.22 15.62 -3.41
N TYR A 216 12.35 15.92 -4.35
CA TYR A 216 10.91 16.02 -4.14
C TYR A 216 10.20 15.06 -5.07
N ASN A 217 9.41 14.15 -4.50
CA ASN A 217 8.62 13.19 -5.23
C ASN A 217 7.15 13.40 -4.90
N ALA A 218 6.32 13.50 -5.93
CA ALA A 218 4.89 13.66 -5.73
C ALA A 218 4.12 12.90 -6.82
N TYR A 219 2.93 12.42 -6.46
CA TYR A 219 1.93 11.97 -7.43
C TYR A 219 0.54 12.40 -7.01
N TYR A 220 -0.31 12.56 -7.99
CA TYR A 220 -1.74 12.77 -7.85
C TYR A 220 -2.47 11.85 -8.81
N GLY A 221 -3.57 11.25 -8.37
CA GLY A 221 -4.35 10.33 -9.16
C GLY A 221 -5.79 10.20 -8.66
N TRP A 222 -6.58 9.45 -9.40
CA TRP A 222 -7.95 9.12 -9.04
C TRP A 222 -8.13 7.61 -8.98
N GLN A 223 -8.91 7.17 -8.03
CA GLN A 223 -9.34 5.80 -7.88
C GLN A 223 -10.80 5.68 -8.30
N ASN A 224 -11.12 4.65 -9.08
CA ASN A 224 -12.47 4.32 -9.48
C ASN A 224 -12.75 2.87 -9.11
N VAL A 225 -14.01 2.55 -8.89
CA VAL A 225 -14.43 1.15 -8.87
C VAL A 225 -14.40 0.64 -10.31
N PRO A 226 -13.70 -0.48 -10.59
CA PRO A 226 -13.70 -1.07 -11.92
C PRO A 226 -15.11 -1.42 -12.39
N ASN A 227 -15.41 -1.16 -13.66
CA ASN A 227 -16.75 -1.39 -14.22
C ASN A 227 -17.18 -2.86 -14.21
N ASP A 228 -16.23 -3.78 -14.33
CA ASP A 228 -16.44 -5.23 -14.28
C ASP A 228 -16.76 -5.76 -12.88
N LEU A 229 -16.44 -4.99 -11.84
CA LEU A 229 -16.85 -5.25 -10.45
C LEU A 229 -18.24 -4.66 -10.13
N ASN A 230 -18.87 -3.94 -11.04
CA ASN A 230 -20.26 -3.60 -10.94
C ASN A 230 -21.10 -4.89 -11.13
N THR A 231 -21.21 -5.66 -10.04
CA THR A 231 -22.13 -6.80 -10.03
C THR A 231 -23.52 -6.23 -10.35
N PRO A 232 -24.17 -6.67 -11.43
CA PRO A 232 -25.48 -6.16 -11.75
C PRO A 232 -26.44 -6.54 -10.62
N ALA A 233 -26.75 -5.58 -9.76
CA ALA A 233 -27.88 -5.73 -8.86
C ALA A 233 -29.16 -5.64 -9.70
N MET A 234 -30.13 -6.46 -9.41
CA MET A 234 -31.43 -6.39 -10.07
C MET A 234 -32.02 -5.00 -9.85
N ASN A 235 -32.54 -4.39 -10.91
CA ASN A 235 -33.36 -3.21 -10.78
C ASN A 235 -34.75 -3.56 -10.16
N ALA A 236 -35.54 -2.55 -9.90
CA ALA A 236 -36.83 -2.75 -9.24
C ALA A 236 -37.78 -3.68 -10.04
N ALA A 237 -37.80 -3.57 -11.38
CA ALA A 237 -38.63 -4.39 -12.23
C ALA A 237 -38.13 -5.83 -12.32
N GLU A 238 -36.83 -6.02 -12.54
CA GLU A 238 -36.19 -7.34 -12.59
C GLU A 238 -36.34 -8.10 -11.26
N LEU A 239 -36.24 -7.41 -10.13
CA LEU A 239 -36.48 -8.03 -8.83
C LEU A 239 -37.96 -8.46 -8.68
N GLY A 240 -38.89 -7.62 -9.16
CA GLY A 240 -40.32 -7.98 -9.16
C GLY A 240 -40.61 -9.22 -10.00
N GLU A 241 -40.02 -9.32 -11.18
CA GLU A 241 -40.13 -10.50 -12.05
C GLU A 241 -39.53 -11.74 -11.40
N TYR A 242 -38.36 -11.62 -10.83
CA TYR A 242 -37.72 -12.72 -10.07
C TYR A 242 -38.61 -13.23 -8.93
N LEU A 243 -39.19 -12.32 -8.14
CA LEU A 243 -40.07 -12.69 -7.02
C LEU A 243 -41.34 -13.37 -7.52
N TYR A 244 -41.95 -12.89 -8.59
CA TYR A 244 -43.10 -13.54 -9.24
C TYR A 244 -42.79 -14.98 -9.64
N LEU A 245 -41.70 -15.18 -10.38
CA LEU A 245 -41.27 -16.49 -10.86
C LEU A 245 -40.85 -17.41 -9.72
N ALA A 246 -40.19 -16.88 -8.71
CA ALA A 246 -39.80 -17.67 -7.53
C ALA A 246 -41.03 -18.28 -6.79
N ASP A 247 -42.06 -17.48 -6.56
CA ASP A 247 -43.29 -17.96 -5.95
C ASP A 247 -44.02 -18.95 -6.84
N TYR A 248 -44.14 -18.65 -8.15
CA TYR A 248 -44.78 -19.51 -9.12
C TYR A 248 -44.14 -20.89 -9.19
N TYR A 249 -42.82 -20.97 -9.35
CA TYR A 249 -42.09 -22.22 -9.43
C TYR A 249 -42.02 -22.96 -8.07
N ALA A 250 -42.22 -22.25 -6.96
CA ALA A 250 -42.41 -22.87 -5.65
C ALA A 250 -43.83 -23.41 -5.41
N GLY A 251 -44.73 -23.34 -6.43
CA GLY A 251 -46.12 -23.75 -6.34
C GLY A 251 -47.02 -22.87 -5.49
N LYS A 252 -46.57 -21.62 -5.27
CA LYS A 252 -47.36 -20.62 -4.53
C LYS A 252 -48.05 -19.65 -5.50
N THR A 253 -49.10 -19.00 -5.03
CA THR A 253 -49.64 -17.85 -5.75
C THR A 253 -48.71 -16.68 -5.55
N PRO A 254 -48.15 -16.09 -6.63
CA PRO A 254 -47.26 -14.96 -6.51
C PRO A 254 -47.88 -13.79 -5.76
N SER A 255 -47.23 -13.33 -4.70
CA SER A 255 -47.72 -12.25 -3.88
C SER A 255 -46.56 -11.48 -3.22
N HIS A 256 -46.67 -10.15 -3.13
CA HIS A 256 -45.68 -9.34 -2.45
C HIS A 256 -46.36 -8.10 -1.85
N GLY A 257 -45.80 -7.60 -0.73
CA GLY A 257 -46.39 -6.47 -0.04
C GLY A 257 -46.28 -5.13 -0.79
N GLN A 258 -45.40 -5.05 -1.80
CA GLN A 258 -45.15 -3.84 -2.59
C GLN A 258 -45.58 -4.02 -4.06
N TYR A 259 -45.22 -5.13 -4.68
CA TYR A 259 -45.51 -5.37 -6.10
C TYR A 259 -46.92 -5.92 -6.31
N GLY A 260 -47.59 -5.42 -7.37
CA GLY A 260 -48.75 -6.12 -7.92
C GLY A 260 -48.29 -7.11 -9.00
N PHE A 261 -48.84 -8.33 -8.94
CA PHE A 261 -48.49 -9.42 -9.86
C PHE A 261 -49.66 -9.85 -10.69
N SER A 262 -49.45 -10.01 -12.01
CA SER A 262 -50.38 -10.58 -12.95
C SER A 262 -49.68 -11.19 -14.15
N GLY A 263 -50.41 -11.77 -15.12
CA GLY A 263 -49.83 -12.40 -16.31
C GLY A 263 -49.51 -13.89 -16.09
N THR A 264 -48.65 -14.43 -16.94
CA THR A 264 -48.20 -15.83 -16.93
C THR A 264 -46.68 -15.89 -16.69
N PRO A 265 -46.15 -17.08 -16.36
CA PRO A 265 -44.70 -17.22 -16.15
C PRO A 265 -43.86 -16.86 -17.38
N GLU A 266 -44.42 -17.05 -18.59
CA GLU A 266 -43.74 -16.68 -19.84
C GLU A 266 -43.83 -15.18 -20.13
N ASN A 267 -44.78 -14.48 -19.49
CA ASN A 267 -44.98 -13.05 -19.63
C ASN A 267 -45.54 -12.47 -18.31
N PRO A 268 -44.72 -12.40 -17.29
CA PRO A 268 -45.11 -11.84 -16.01
C PRO A 268 -45.35 -10.33 -16.12
N GLN A 269 -46.42 -9.86 -15.53
CA GLN A 269 -46.75 -8.43 -15.49
C GLN A 269 -46.55 -7.93 -14.09
N ILE A 270 -45.60 -7.03 -13.90
CA ILE A 270 -45.19 -6.46 -12.62
C ILE A 270 -45.70 -5.02 -12.52
N SER A 271 -46.47 -4.73 -11.51
CA SER A 271 -46.92 -3.39 -11.16
C SER A 271 -46.13 -2.87 -9.96
N ILE A 272 -45.44 -1.76 -10.14
CA ILE A 272 -44.72 -1.07 -9.10
C ILE A 272 -45.61 0.03 -8.50
N PRO A 273 -45.82 0.07 -7.16
CA PRO A 273 -46.64 1.11 -6.54
C PRO A 273 -45.97 2.49 -6.63
N ASN A 274 -46.74 3.57 -6.51
CA ASN A 274 -46.15 4.92 -6.44
C ASN A 274 -45.42 5.17 -5.11
N TYR A 275 -45.86 4.50 -4.05
CA TYR A 275 -45.30 4.65 -2.71
C TYR A 275 -44.98 3.29 -2.09
N VAL A 276 -43.77 3.15 -1.59
CA VAL A 276 -43.34 1.97 -0.81
C VAL A 276 -43.69 2.16 0.68
N PHE A 277 -43.95 3.37 1.09
CA PHE A 277 -44.37 3.64 2.46
C PHE A 277 -45.43 4.78 2.49
N PRO A 278 -46.60 4.52 3.06
CA PRO A 278 -47.12 3.25 3.55
C PRO A 278 -47.24 2.18 2.44
N SER A 279 -47.09 0.91 2.83
CA SER A 279 -46.85 -0.21 1.92
C SER A 279 -47.82 -0.30 0.75
N GLY A 280 -47.24 -0.33 -0.47
CA GLY A 280 -47.99 -0.64 -1.70
C GLY A 280 -49.04 0.38 -2.13
N ALA A 281 -49.02 1.60 -1.61
CA ALA A 281 -50.02 2.61 -1.90
C ALA A 281 -49.78 3.30 -3.26
N ASN A 282 -50.84 3.51 -4.05
CA ASN A 282 -50.80 4.26 -5.31
C ASN A 282 -51.07 5.75 -5.10
N SER A 283 -51.65 6.15 -3.98
CA SER A 283 -51.86 7.53 -3.58
C SER A 283 -51.77 7.68 -2.06
N VAL A 284 -51.16 8.73 -1.58
CA VAL A 284 -50.95 9.05 -0.18
C VAL A 284 -51.15 10.56 0.01
N ASP A 285 -51.75 10.95 1.11
CA ASP A 285 -51.77 12.37 1.51
C ASP A 285 -50.38 12.73 2.08
N GLU A 286 -49.56 13.37 1.27
CA GLU A 286 -48.20 13.77 1.67
C GLU A 286 -48.18 14.82 2.79
N SER A 287 -49.31 15.51 3.06
CA SER A 287 -49.41 16.45 4.18
C SER A 287 -49.38 15.77 5.54
N LEU A 288 -49.66 14.47 5.58
CA LEU A 288 -49.60 13.65 6.80
C LEU A 288 -48.19 13.21 7.18
N TYR A 289 -47.18 13.55 6.35
CA TYR A 289 -45.81 13.23 6.68
C TYR A 289 -45.41 13.78 8.05
N SER A 290 -44.92 12.88 8.90
CA SER A 290 -44.41 13.23 10.22
C SER A 290 -43.32 12.27 10.62
N LEU A 291 -42.18 12.78 11.00
CA LEU A 291 -41.06 11.98 11.50
C LEU A 291 -40.56 12.60 12.81
N THR A 292 -41.11 12.09 13.91
CA THR A 292 -40.71 12.47 15.27
C THR A 292 -40.30 11.22 16.03
N PRO A 293 -39.49 11.31 17.12
CA PRO A 293 -39.13 10.14 17.93
C PRO A 293 -40.31 9.32 18.42
N ASP A 294 -41.46 9.96 18.71
CA ASP A 294 -42.62 9.32 19.29
C ASP A 294 -43.65 8.85 18.25
N ASN A 295 -43.70 9.49 17.09
CA ASN A 295 -44.66 9.20 16.03
C ASN A 295 -44.01 9.32 14.66
N ILE A 296 -43.54 8.18 14.15
CA ILE A 296 -42.84 8.13 12.87
C ILE A 296 -43.85 7.70 11.79
N TYR A 297 -44.29 8.64 10.99
CA TYR A 297 -45.04 8.42 9.77
C TYR A 297 -44.21 8.95 8.58
N ALA A 298 -43.31 8.12 8.06
CA ALA A 298 -42.55 8.46 6.88
C ALA A 298 -43.36 8.15 5.62
N ILE A 299 -43.30 9.04 4.64
CA ILE A 299 -43.85 8.81 3.31
C ILE A 299 -42.66 8.71 2.35
N THR A 300 -42.64 7.63 1.56
CA THR A 300 -41.55 7.34 0.65
C THR A 300 -42.11 6.91 -0.70
N ARG A 301 -41.77 7.67 -1.74
CA ARG A 301 -42.10 7.29 -3.13
C ARG A 301 -41.24 6.13 -3.58
N SER A 302 -41.78 5.29 -4.45
CA SER A 302 -41.01 4.21 -5.08
C SER A 302 -39.90 4.79 -5.94
N ALA A 303 -38.79 4.08 -6.02
CA ALA A 303 -37.62 4.42 -6.83
C ALA A 303 -37.10 3.17 -7.58
N ASP A 304 -36.05 3.35 -8.31
CA ASP A 304 -35.22 2.29 -8.88
C ASP A 304 -33.76 2.63 -8.57
N THR A 305 -33.38 2.39 -7.32
CA THR A 305 -32.09 2.84 -6.79
C THR A 305 -31.01 1.81 -7.03
N ASN A 306 -30.00 2.18 -7.82
CA ASN A 306 -28.74 1.43 -7.84
C ASN A 306 -27.91 1.83 -6.62
N TRP A 307 -28.01 1.05 -5.55
CA TRP A 307 -27.37 1.35 -4.29
C TRP A 307 -25.85 1.38 -4.39
N TRP A 308 -25.24 0.48 -5.21
CA TRP A 308 -23.80 0.48 -5.40
C TRP A 308 -23.29 1.77 -6.06
N GLN A 309 -23.94 2.20 -7.12
CA GLN A 309 -23.59 3.47 -7.78
C GLN A 309 -23.83 4.68 -6.88
N THR A 310 -24.85 4.62 -6.01
CA THR A 310 -25.12 5.70 -5.04
C THR A 310 -24.00 5.85 -3.99
N LEU A 311 -23.35 4.73 -3.64
CA LEU A 311 -22.29 4.71 -2.63
C LEU A 311 -20.90 4.95 -3.21
N THR A 312 -20.74 4.97 -4.52
CA THR A 312 -19.41 5.03 -5.14
C THR A 312 -19.21 6.28 -5.97
N ALA A 313 -18.02 6.83 -5.88
CA ALA A 313 -17.59 7.99 -6.64
C ALA A 313 -16.10 7.88 -6.98
N GLN A 314 -15.64 8.68 -7.91
CA GLN A 314 -14.21 8.86 -8.15
C GLN A 314 -13.56 9.50 -6.92
N ALA A 315 -12.45 8.95 -6.47
CA ALA A 315 -11.77 9.35 -5.26
C ALA A 315 -10.32 9.76 -5.50
N PRO A 316 -9.86 10.90 -4.99
CA PRO A 316 -8.49 11.34 -5.17
C PRO A 316 -7.52 10.57 -4.27
N ILE A 317 -6.29 10.43 -4.76
CA ILE A 317 -5.13 9.97 -4.02
C ILE A 317 -3.97 10.90 -4.30
N THR A 318 -3.25 11.31 -3.28
CA THR A 318 -2.08 12.17 -3.42
C THR A 318 -0.97 11.79 -2.46
N ASN A 319 0.27 11.99 -2.89
CA ASN A 319 1.45 11.79 -2.09
C ASN A 319 2.47 12.88 -2.39
N HIS A 320 3.08 13.41 -1.34
CA HIS A 320 4.13 14.42 -1.43
C HIS A 320 5.27 14.03 -0.49
N GLN A 321 6.48 13.94 -1.01
CA GLN A 321 7.66 13.59 -0.22
C GLN A 321 8.83 14.50 -0.54
N ILE A 322 9.44 15.04 0.49
CA ILE A 322 10.73 15.72 0.44
C ILE A 322 11.74 14.81 1.14
N GLN A 323 12.88 14.61 0.51
CA GLN A 323 13.98 13.85 1.07
C GLN A 323 15.28 14.64 0.93
N ALA A 324 16.09 14.67 1.98
CA ALA A 324 17.45 15.20 1.97
C ALA A 324 18.38 14.14 2.54
N SER A 325 19.43 13.76 1.79
CA SER A 325 20.36 12.73 2.24
C SER A 325 21.78 13.03 1.77
N GLY A 326 22.74 12.56 2.52
CA GLY A 326 24.16 12.72 2.19
C GLY A 326 25.04 11.92 3.13
N ALA A 327 26.26 11.65 2.71
CA ALA A 327 27.27 11.04 3.56
C ALA A 327 28.66 11.51 3.16
N ASN A 328 29.55 11.51 4.13
CA ASN A 328 31.00 11.62 3.95
C ASN A 328 31.69 10.42 4.64
N GLU A 329 33.01 10.43 4.71
CA GLU A 329 33.78 9.33 5.33
C GLU A 329 33.42 9.07 6.79
N LYS A 330 32.96 10.10 7.53
CA LYS A 330 32.68 10.03 8.97
C LYS A 330 31.22 10.02 9.33
N SER A 331 30.37 10.64 8.54
CA SER A 331 28.97 10.85 8.89
C SER A 331 28.05 10.57 7.72
N GLN A 332 26.86 10.02 7.99
CA GLN A 332 25.78 9.86 7.03
C GLN A 332 24.46 10.31 7.66
N TYR A 333 23.58 10.82 6.84
CA TYR A 333 22.24 11.22 7.26
C TYR A 333 21.23 11.07 6.13
N ALA A 334 19.99 10.79 6.50
CA ALA A 334 18.83 10.83 5.63
C ALA A 334 17.64 11.39 6.42
N PHE A 335 17.04 12.43 5.86
CA PHE A 335 15.82 13.06 6.37
C PHE A 335 14.73 12.92 5.34
N THR A 336 13.52 12.53 5.76
CA THR A 336 12.32 12.48 4.91
C THR A 336 11.15 13.13 5.63
N ALA A 337 10.34 13.89 4.87
CA ALA A 337 9.02 14.34 5.28
C ALA A 337 8.03 13.95 4.19
N ASN A 338 6.94 13.29 4.59
CA ASN A 338 5.91 12.79 3.66
C ASN A 338 4.52 13.18 4.14
N TYR A 339 3.67 13.58 3.19
CA TYR A 339 2.23 13.69 3.36
C TYR A 339 1.54 12.83 2.32
N PHE A 340 0.62 11.99 2.77
CA PHE A 340 -0.20 11.09 1.96
C PHE A 340 -1.67 11.28 2.30
N SER A 341 -2.53 11.36 1.28
CA SER A 341 -3.98 11.41 1.44
C SER A 341 -4.64 10.52 0.40
N GLN A 342 -5.64 9.78 0.84
CA GLN A 342 -6.42 8.85 0.01
C GLN A 342 -7.87 8.89 0.46
N ASP A 343 -8.76 9.31 -0.43
CA ASP A 343 -10.18 9.07 -0.25
C ASP A 343 -10.57 7.69 -0.81
N SER A 344 -11.59 7.08 -0.25
CA SER A 344 -12.16 5.83 -0.76
C SER A 344 -13.09 6.11 -1.94
N PRO A 345 -13.13 5.23 -2.96
CA PRO A 345 -14.24 5.23 -3.91
C PRO A 345 -15.61 5.06 -3.27
N VAL A 346 -15.70 4.50 -2.06
CA VAL A 346 -16.92 4.54 -1.25
C VAL A 346 -16.96 5.87 -0.52
N VAL A 347 -18.05 6.63 -0.71
CA VAL A 347 -18.20 8.01 -0.22
C VAL A 347 -18.01 8.14 1.29
N PHE A 348 -17.57 9.32 1.74
CA PHE A 348 -17.36 9.72 3.15
C PHE A 348 -16.23 8.99 3.90
N VAL A 349 -15.48 8.12 3.26
CA VAL A 349 -14.37 7.37 3.88
C VAL A 349 -13.04 7.86 3.33
N GLY A 350 -12.06 8.07 4.21
CA GLY A 350 -10.75 8.57 3.80
C GLY A 350 -9.65 8.32 4.82
N TYR A 351 -8.41 8.59 4.40
CA TYR A 351 -7.21 8.39 5.19
C TYR A 351 -6.15 9.42 4.85
N GLU A 352 -5.52 9.98 5.86
CA GLU A 352 -4.41 10.91 5.75
C GLU A 352 -3.26 10.45 6.64
N ARG A 353 -2.03 10.65 6.19
CA ARG A 353 -0.84 10.35 6.96
C ARG A 353 0.24 11.40 6.72
N ALA A 354 0.80 11.91 7.81
CA ALA A 354 2.02 12.70 7.80
C ALA A 354 3.14 11.93 8.50
N THR A 355 4.32 11.82 7.89
CA THR A 355 5.47 11.15 8.49
C THR A 355 6.72 12.03 8.39
N ILE A 356 7.54 11.98 9.43
CA ILE A 356 8.89 12.52 9.45
C ILE A 356 9.82 11.40 9.85
N ARG A 357 10.94 11.27 9.13
CA ARG A 357 11.96 10.28 9.44
C ARG A 357 13.34 10.91 9.40
N LEU A 358 14.17 10.53 10.37
CA LEU A 358 15.57 10.88 10.46
C LEU A 358 16.39 9.62 10.74
N ASN A 359 17.39 9.38 9.92
CA ASN A 359 18.41 8.37 10.14
C ASN A 359 19.75 9.07 10.10
N SER A 360 20.57 8.94 11.13
CA SER A 360 21.94 9.44 11.08
C SER A 360 22.93 8.53 11.79
N SER A 361 24.17 8.61 11.41
CA SER A 361 25.27 8.03 12.18
C SER A 361 26.57 8.79 11.93
N THR A 362 27.42 8.79 12.96
CA THR A 362 28.71 9.49 12.94
C THR A 362 29.80 8.62 13.59
N LYS A 363 30.94 8.52 12.92
CA LYS A 363 32.15 7.88 13.45
C LYS A 363 32.94 8.89 14.26
N VAL A 364 33.31 8.54 15.48
CA VAL A 364 34.11 9.35 16.39
C VAL A 364 35.27 8.52 16.96
N LEU A 365 36.16 9.12 17.73
CA LEU A 365 37.32 8.47 18.35
C LEU A 365 38.23 7.74 17.33
N ASN A 366 38.62 8.46 16.25
CA ASN A 366 39.41 7.90 15.14
C ASN A 366 38.78 6.64 14.53
N ASP A 367 37.47 6.72 14.23
CA ASP A 367 36.65 5.67 13.63
C ASP A 367 36.49 4.40 14.47
N ARG A 368 36.82 4.49 15.76
CA ARG A 368 36.63 3.35 16.71
C ARG A 368 35.23 3.27 17.28
N LEU A 369 34.49 4.36 17.29
CA LEU A 369 33.14 4.38 17.82
C LEU A 369 32.18 5.00 16.79
N THR A 370 31.12 4.30 16.43
CA THR A 370 30.01 4.81 15.63
C THR A 370 28.81 5.03 16.54
N LEU A 371 28.28 6.24 16.54
CA LEU A 371 27.02 6.59 17.20
C LEU A 371 25.99 6.87 16.13
N GLY A 372 24.75 6.43 16.35
CA GLY A 372 23.69 6.71 15.40
C GLY A 372 22.30 6.56 15.99
N GLU A 373 21.33 7.07 15.22
CA GLU A 373 19.91 6.95 15.51
C GLU A 373 19.12 6.67 14.25
N ASN A 374 17.97 6.02 14.44
CA ASN A 374 16.90 5.92 13.47
C ASN A 374 15.63 6.36 14.20
N PHE A 375 14.96 7.35 13.69
CA PHE A 375 13.75 7.91 14.29
C PHE A 375 12.68 8.13 13.25
N SER A 376 11.46 7.70 13.54
CA SER A 376 10.27 7.91 12.70
C SER A 376 9.11 8.38 13.55
N LEU A 377 8.48 9.45 13.13
CA LEU A 377 7.26 9.98 13.69
C LEU A 377 6.17 9.91 12.64
N SER A 378 5.01 9.32 12.96
CA SER A 378 3.85 9.32 12.09
C SER A 378 2.59 9.78 12.81
N LEU A 379 1.79 10.55 12.10
CA LEU A 379 0.45 10.97 12.45
C LEU A 379 -0.48 10.51 11.36
N ASP A 380 -1.49 9.73 11.67
CA ASP A 380 -2.52 9.35 10.73
C ASP A 380 -3.92 9.62 11.26
N ASN A 381 -4.80 9.90 10.35
CA ASN A 381 -6.19 10.23 10.59
C ASN A 381 -7.05 9.44 9.60
N ARG A 382 -7.90 8.56 10.12
CA ARG A 382 -8.96 7.90 9.34
C ARG A 382 -10.25 8.64 9.54
N LYS A 383 -10.99 8.82 8.46
CA LYS A 383 -12.27 9.49 8.40
C LYS A 383 -13.33 8.49 7.98
N GLY A 384 -14.48 8.48 8.68
CA GLY A 384 -15.59 7.59 8.36
C GLY A 384 -15.28 6.11 8.57
N GLY A 385 -16.20 5.26 8.13
CA GLY A 385 -16.07 3.80 8.17
C GLY A 385 -17.24 3.12 7.48
N TYR A 386 -17.04 1.87 7.06
CA TYR A 386 -18.06 1.09 6.33
C TYR A 386 -19.11 0.46 7.25
N GLY A 387 -18.96 0.59 8.57
CA GLY A 387 -19.73 -0.13 9.58
C GLY A 387 -19.00 -1.37 10.10
N ASN A 388 -19.31 -1.75 11.34
CA ASN A 388 -18.52 -2.74 12.09
C ASN A 388 -19.00 -4.19 11.97
N ASN A 389 -20.19 -4.43 11.42
CA ASN A 389 -20.73 -5.77 11.27
C ASN A 389 -21.28 -6.01 9.86
N SER A 390 -21.55 -7.28 9.53
CA SER A 390 -22.00 -7.67 8.19
C SER A 390 -23.40 -7.16 7.83
N GLU A 391 -24.22 -6.80 8.81
CA GLU A 391 -25.57 -6.31 8.61
C GLU A 391 -25.59 -4.79 8.39
N GLN A 392 -24.72 -4.07 9.12
CA GLN A 392 -24.63 -2.61 9.08
C GLN A 392 -23.53 -2.10 8.14
N ASN A 393 -22.77 -2.99 7.52
CA ASN A 393 -21.74 -2.61 6.57
C ASN A 393 -22.36 -2.05 5.29
N ALA A 394 -22.05 -0.82 4.96
CA ALA A 394 -22.64 -0.13 3.83
C ALA A 394 -22.36 -0.82 2.48
N VAL A 395 -21.19 -1.42 2.32
CA VAL A 395 -20.81 -2.15 1.09
C VAL A 395 -21.69 -3.39 0.92
N SER A 396 -21.80 -4.24 1.95
CA SER A 396 -22.71 -5.40 1.89
C SER A 396 -24.19 -4.99 1.85
N GLY A 397 -24.52 -3.85 2.49
CA GLY A 397 -25.85 -3.25 2.48
C GLY A 397 -26.30 -2.85 1.07
N SER A 398 -25.39 -2.39 0.21
CA SER A 398 -25.71 -1.98 -1.15
C SER A 398 -26.29 -3.13 -2.02
N TYR A 399 -25.97 -4.38 -1.71
CA TYR A 399 -26.51 -5.56 -2.40
C TYR A 399 -27.75 -6.17 -1.73
N LYS A 400 -28.03 -5.78 -0.49
CA LYS A 400 -29.13 -6.31 0.28
C LYS A 400 -30.32 -5.35 0.36
N HIS A 401 -30.09 -4.06 0.19
CA HIS A 401 -31.11 -3.04 0.31
C HIS A 401 -32.02 -3.04 -0.93
N HIS A 402 -33.32 -2.95 -0.71
CA HIS A 402 -34.32 -3.12 -1.77
C HIS A 402 -34.25 -1.97 -2.79
N PRO A 403 -34.23 -2.25 -4.13
CA PRO A 403 -34.11 -1.20 -5.15
C PRO A 403 -35.33 -0.25 -5.22
N LEU A 404 -36.51 -0.67 -4.76
CA LEU A 404 -37.67 0.23 -4.68
C LEU A 404 -37.49 1.40 -3.70
N LEU A 405 -36.51 1.30 -2.79
CA LEU A 405 -36.27 2.32 -1.80
C LEU A 405 -35.38 3.42 -2.39
N PRO A 406 -35.77 4.72 -2.30
CA PRO A 406 -34.90 5.83 -2.61
C PRO A 406 -33.89 6.07 -1.48
N VAL A 407 -32.90 6.92 -1.73
CA VAL A 407 -31.98 7.39 -0.68
C VAL A 407 -32.70 8.21 0.38
N TYR A 408 -33.61 9.06 -0.04
CA TYR A 408 -34.36 9.98 0.83
C TYR A 408 -35.85 9.72 0.76
N ASP A 409 -36.55 9.99 1.86
CA ASP A 409 -38.00 10.08 1.89
C ASP A 409 -38.52 11.36 1.22
N ILE A 410 -39.82 11.66 1.28
CA ILE A 410 -40.38 12.85 0.64
C ILE A 410 -39.89 14.18 1.23
N SER A 411 -39.30 14.17 2.42
CA SER A 411 -38.71 15.38 3.02
C SER A 411 -37.40 15.79 2.35
N GLY A 412 -36.79 14.88 1.59
CA GLY A 412 -35.56 15.11 0.83
C GLY A 412 -34.28 15.24 1.68
N PRO A 413 -33.15 15.53 1.05
CA PRO A 413 -31.85 15.65 1.72
C PRO A 413 -31.91 16.73 2.82
N GLY A 414 -31.63 16.34 4.07
CA GLY A 414 -31.67 17.24 5.23
C GLY A 414 -33.09 17.71 5.65
N GLY A 415 -34.12 17.11 5.07
CA GLY A 415 -35.52 17.58 5.20
C GLY A 415 -36.16 17.31 6.53
N ASN A 416 -35.72 16.35 7.31
CA ASN A 416 -36.17 16.10 8.68
C ASN A 416 -35.00 16.22 9.67
N PRO A 417 -35.23 16.24 11.00
CA PRO A 417 -34.16 16.35 12.01
C PRO A 417 -33.08 15.30 11.91
N TYR A 418 -33.32 14.22 11.18
CA TYR A 418 -32.45 13.04 11.04
C TYR A 418 -31.84 12.90 9.64
N GLY A 419 -32.01 13.90 8.77
CA GLY A 419 -31.41 13.93 7.43
C GLY A 419 -32.30 13.49 6.27
N GLY A 420 -33.57 13.15 6.51
CA GLY A 420 -34.54 12.80 5.48
C GLY A 420 -34.31 11.47 4.77
N PHE A 421 -33.59 10.56 5.36
CA PHE A 421 -33.28 9.27 4.74
C PHE A 421 -34.51 8.34 4.74
N SER A 422 -34.65 7.56 3.67
CA SER A 422 -35.67 6.51 3.62
C SER A 422 -35.21 5.28 4.41
N GLY A 423 -36.17 4.56 4.95
CA GLY A 423 -35.95 3.28 5.65
C GLY A 423 -36.64 2.12 4.99
N SER A 424 -36.40 0.91 5.49
CA SER A 424 -36.96 -0.36 4.99
C SER A 424 -38.23 -0.79 5.74
N ARG A 425 -38.99 0.15 6.29
CA ARG A 425 -40.20 -0.16 7.12
C ARG A 425 -41.39 -0.72 6.36
N GLY A 426 -41.38 -0.69 5.05
CA GLY A 426 -42.46 -1.22 4.25
C GLY A 426 -42.53 -2.74 4.29
N LEU A 427 -43.71 -3.29 4.04
CA LEU A 427 -43.92 -4.73 4.01
C LEU A 427 -43.05 -5.39 2.92
N ASN A 428 -42.32 -6.43 3.27
CA ASN A 428 -41.40 -7.19 2.38
C ASN A 428 -40.21 -6.41 1.81
N LEU A 429 -39.83 -5.27 2.37
CA LEU A 429 -38.65 -4.50 1.96
C LEU A 429 -37.34 -4.90 2.69
N GLY A 430 -37.43 -5.89 3.57
CA GLY A 430 -36.30 -6.36 4.39
C GLY A 430 -36.11 -5.52 5.65
N ASN A 431 -34.98 -5.73 6.33
CA ASN A 431 -34.62 -5.07 7.59
C ASN A 431 -33.27 -4.38 7.53
N ASN A 432 -32.73 -4.12 6.34
CA ASN A 432 -31.41 -3.53 6.19
C ASN A 432 -31.45 -2.01 6.43
N PHE A 433 -30.37 -1.50 6.98
CA PHE A 433 -30.14 -0.06 7.06
C PHE A 433 -30.02 0.56 5.68
N ASN A 434 -30.42 1.81 5.55
CA ASN A 434 -30.08 2.61 4.40
C ASN A 434 -28.54 2.80 4.36
N PRO A 435 -27.83 2.22 3.36
CA PRO A 435 -26.39 2.20 3.39
C PRO A 435 -25.76 3.58 3.20
N TYR A 436 -26.41 4.46 2.45
CA TYR A 436 -25.97 5.85 2.29
C TYR A 436 -26.13 6.65 3.58
N ALA A 437 -27.25 6.47 4.26
CA ALA A 437 -27.48 7.10 5.56
C ALA A 437 -26.43 6.68 6.59
N SER A 438 -26.09 5.38 6.62
CA SER A 438 -25.05 4.85 7.51
C SER A 438 -23.70 5.54 7.26
N LEU A 439 -23.24 5.61 6.01
CA LEU A 439 -21.98 6.30 5.67
C LEU A 439 -22.02 7.79 5.98
N SER A 440 -23.12 8.45 5.63
CA SER A 440 -23.30 9.89 5.89
C SER A 440 -23.26 10.23 7.39
N ARG A 441 -23.80 9.36 8.23
CA ARG A 441 -23.78 9.56 9.69
C ARG A 441 -22.41 9.33 10.30
N ASN A 442 -21.65 8.41 9.75
CA ASN A 442 -20.30 8.08 10.22
C ASN A 442 -19.21 8.99 9.59
N GLN A 443 -19.57 9.92 8.70
CA GLN A 443 -18.60 10.76 7.98
C GLN A 443 -17.70 11.61 8.89
N ASP A 444 -18.15 11.89 10.10
CA ASP A 444 -17.41 12.70 11.09
C ASP A 444 -16.66 11.86 12.11
N ASP A 445 -16.82 10.53 12.06
CA ASP A 445 -16.02 9.63 12.87
C ASP A 445 -14.54 9.76 12.51
N ARG A 446 -13.70 9.75 13.52
CA ARG A 446 -12.26 9.92 13.37
C ARG A 446 -11.51 8.90 14.22
N SER A 447 -10.50 8.29 13.59
CA SER A 447 -9.49 7.52 14.31
C SER A 447 -8.13 8.14 14.05
N LYS A 448 -7.61 8.85 15.04
CA LYS A 448 -6.28 9.47 14.98
C LYS A 448 -5.28 8.58 15.68
N ARG A 449 -4.16 8.30 15.02
CA ARG A 449 -3.06 7.53 15.57
C ARG A 449 -1.77 8.35 15.47
N PHE A 450 -1.05 8.37 16.57
CA PHE A 450 0.32 8.85 16.67
C PHE A 450 1.23 7.66 16.89
N ARG A 451 2.38 7.61 16.24
CA ARG A 451 3.42 6.62 16.51
C ARG A 451 4.80 7.27 16.47
N ALA A 452 5.60 6.98 17.47
CA ALA A 452 7.03 7.27 17.49
C ALA A 452 7.79 5.93 17.58
N LEU A 453 8.57 5.62 16.56
CA LEU A 453 9.35 4.40 16.42
C LEU A 453 10.81 4.78 16.19
N GLY A 454 11.74 4.15 16.88
CA GLY A 454 13.14 4.40 16.63
C GLY A 454 14.09 3.69 17.55
N ASN A 455 15.37 3.89 17.28
CA ASN A 455 16.45 3.44 18.16
C ASN A 455 17.61 4.43 18.16
N VAL A 456 18.40 4.36 19.21
CA VAL A 456 19.74 4.91 19.26
C VAL A 456 20.74 3.76 19.44
N PHE A 457 21.90 3.82 18.81
CA PHE A 457 22.88 2.77 18.89
C PHE A 457 24.30 3.32 19.01
N ALA A 458 25.15 2.51 19.63
CA ALA A 458 26.59 2.71 19.69
C ALA A 458 27.27 1.42 19.26
N GLU A 459 28.24 1.54 18.35
CA GLU A 459 29.03 0.42 17.84
C GLU A 459 30.52 0.73 18.00
N ALA A 460 31.20 -0.03 18.85
CA ALA A 460 32.60 0.18 19.18
C ALA A 460 33.48 -0.92 18.58
N ARG A 461 34.48 -0.56 17.80
CA ARG A 461 35.55 -1.47 17.36
C ARG A 461 36.57 -1.62 18.46
N ILE A 462 36.49 -2.76 19.20
CA ILE A 462 37.36 -3.06 20.35
C ILE A 462 38.73 -3.56 19.86
N ALA A 463 38.74 -4.35 18.79
CA ALA A 463 39.93 -4.85 18.10
C ALA A 463 39.68 -4.96 16.61
N ASP A 464 40.70 -5.26 15.80
CA ASP A 464 40.57 -5.30 14.34
C ASP A 464 39.47 -6.22 13.80
N LYS A 465 39.10 -7.26 14.56
CA LYS A 465 38.08 -8.23 14.21
C LYS A 465 36.94 -8.34 15.25
N VAL A 466 36.91 -7.44 16.24
CA VAL A 466 35.94 -7.50 17.33
C VAL A 466 35.21 -6.17 17.42
N THR A 467 33.92 -6.23 17.18
CA THR A 467 33.00 -5.09 17.30
C THR A 467 31.95 -5.39 18.37
N ALA A 468 31.70 -4.43 19.26
CA ALA A 468 30.60 -4.48 20.21
C ALA A 468 29.56 -3.45 19.82
N LYS A 469 28.29 -3.86 19.75
CA LYS A 469 27.16 -3.00 19.43
C LYS A 469 26.13 -3.04 20.56
N THR A 470 25.65 -1.88 20.97
CA THR A 470 24.48 -1.74 21.84
C THR A 470 23.46 -0.84 21.19
N SER A 471 22.18 -1.14 21.38
CA SER A 471 21.09 -0.30 20.89
C SER A 471 19.94 -0.27 21.88
N PHE A 472 19.29 0.89 21.95
CA PHE A 472 18.05 1.09 22.69
C PHE A 472 16.95 1.46 21.71
N GLY A 473 15.94 0.59 21.58
CA GLY A 473 14.80 0.77 20.69
C GLY A 473 13.53 1.12 21.46
N PHE A 474 12.66 1.89 20.83
CA PHE A 474 11.33 2.22 21.36
C PHE A 474 10.28 2.21 20.24
N ASP A 475 9.04 1.86 20.61
CA ASP A 475 7.84 1.92 19.77
C ASP A 475 6.67 2.38 20.64
N VAL A 476 6.26 3.63 20.45
CA VAL A 476 5.21 4.27 21.24
C VAL A 476 4.04 4.59 20.33
N VAL A 477 2.86 4.06 20.65
CA VAL A 477 1.62 4.26 19.90
C VAL A 477 0.56 4.88 20.80
N GLY A 478 0.00 6.01 20.35
CA GLY A 478 -1.19 6.62 20.93
C GLY A 478 -2.33 6.59 19.93
N ARG A 479 -3.56 6.28 20.38
CA ARG A 479 -4.77 6.29 19.56
C ARG A 479 -5.86 7.12 20.22
N ARG A 480 -6.60 7.86 19.42
CA ARG A 480 -7.79 8.60 19.84
C ARG A 480 -8.91 8.32 18.85
N TYR A 481 -10.04 7.86 19.37
CA TYR A 481 -11.26 7.64 18.60
C TYR A 481 -12.26 8.76 18.90
N LEU A 482 -13.01 9.14 17.90
CA LEU A 482 -14.19 9.98 17.99
C LEU A 482 -15.28 9.27 17.18
N ASP A 483 -16.25 8.71 17.86
CA ASP A 483 -17.43 8.07 17.27
C ASP A 483 -18.66 8.92 17.62
N ILE A 484 -19.40 9.33 16.61
CA ILE A 484 -20.57 10.19 16.77
C ILE A 484 -21.83 9.38 16.48
N ASN A 485 -22.48 8.94 17.54
CA ASN A 485 -23.76 8.25 17.41
C ASN A 485 -24.86 9.22 17.01
N ARG A 486 -25.44 9.01 15.83
CA ARG A 486 -26.58 9.79 15.34
C ARG A 486 -27.83 8.92 15.30
N PRO A 487 -29.02 9.45 15.64
CA PRO A 487 -30.27 8.74 15.58
C PRO A 487 -30.56 8.17 14.20
N GLN A 488 -31.15 6.99 14.14
CA GLN A 488 -31.54 6.27 12.92
C GLN A 488 -33.04 5.91 12.98
N PRO A 489 -33.94 6.90 12.91
CA PRO A 489 -35.36 6.68 13.07
C PRO A 489 -36.02 5.91 11.93
N GLU A 490 -35.35 5.85 10.78
CA GLU A 490 -35.77 5.07 9.61
C GLU A 490 -35.51 3.56 9.76
N TYR A 491 -34.72 3.15 10.75
CA TYR A 491 -34.42 1.74 11.00
C TYR A 491 -35.58 0.99 11.65
N VAL A 492 -35.77 -0.27 11.36
CA VAL A 492 -37.07 -0.95 11.51
C VAL A 492 -37.12 -2.09 12.47
N GLU A 493 -36.03 -2.74 12.85
CA GLU A 493 -36.14 -3.81 13.84
C GLU A 493 -36.49 -3.26 15.24
N GLY A 494 -37.80 -3.19 15.46
CA GLY A 494 -38.46 -3.43 16.73
C GLY A 494 -38.34 -2.41 17.84
N ASN A 495 -37.36 -1.55 17.89
CA ASN A 495 -37.24 -0.53 18.96
C ASN A 495 -36.65 0.77 18.45
N PHE A 496 -37.37 1.84 18.69
CA PHE A 496 -36.86 3.20 18.55
C PHE A 496 -35.60 3.35 19.40
N ILE A 497 -34.49 3.71 18.75
CA ILE A 497 -33.29 4.04 19.47
C ILE A 497 -33.57 5.27 20.30
N THR A 498 -33.67 5.08 21.60
CA THR A 498 -33.71 6.17 22.57
C THR A 498 -32.38 6.91 22.45
N VAL A 499 -32.44 8.18 22.07
CA VAL A 499 -31.25 9.04 22.03
C VAL A 499 -30.79 9.25 23.46
N SER A 500 -29.69 8.60 23.85
CA SER A 500 -28.95 9.00 25.04
C SER A 500 -27.88 10.03 24.59
N TYR A 501 -27.98 11.25 25.07
CA TYR A 501 -26.98 12.29 24.90
C TYR A 501 -25.77 12.03 25.81
#